data_3895eb77a03c3621cb9908b5ef5d5e89
#
_entry.id   3895eb77a03c3621cb9908b5ef5d5e89
#
_cell.length_a   1.000
_cell.length_b   1.000
_cell.length_c   1.000
_cell.angle_alpha   90.00
_cell.angle_beta   90.00
_cell.angle_gamma   90.00
#
_symmetry.space_group_name_H-M   'P 1'
#
loop_
_entity.id
_entity.type
_entity.pdbx_description
1 polymer ?
#
loop_
_entity_poly.entity_id
_entity_poly.type
_entity_poly.pdbx_seq_one_letter_code
_entity_poly.pdbx_strand_id
1 'polypeptide(L)'
;LSRRQRQMCIRDRLMAYSERELIARMIQCEAGGEGDNGMKAVASVIMNRVNVPNGEYARISQGGNIRNILFQQGQFDCARETIRGSYNSQNIYNMTPTDVHYNIADWALSGNRLNEIDNCLWYLNPFRPTCGSTFPANGSGSLHTRLGKHCFYKPTPLYNNT
;
A
#
# COMPACT_ATOMS: atom_id res chain seq x y z
N LEU A 1 -18.35 -17.31 16.97
CA LEU A 1 -18.37 -17.34 15.50
C LEU A 1 -17.33 -18.32 14.97
N SER A 2 -17.73 -19.22 14.06
CA SER A 2 -16.83 -20.17 13.42
C SER A 2 -15.79 -19.43 12.55
N ARG A 3 -14.65 -20.09 12.26
CA ARG A 3 -13.61 -19.55 11.38
C ARG A 3 -14.18 -19.15 9.99
N ARG A 4 -15.15 -19.93 9.52
CA ARG A 4 -15.86 -19.68 8.25
C ARG A 4 -16.80 -18.48 8.32
N GLN A 5 -17.48 -18.27 9.45
CA GLN A 5 -18.34 -17.12 9.68
C GLN A 5 -17.54 -15.83 9.87
N ARG A 6 -16.35 -15.90 10.52
CA ARG A 6 -15.43 -14.76 10.61
C ARG A 6 -14.86 -14.39 9.22
N GLN A 7 -14.52 -15.38 8.39
CA GLN A 7 -14.03 -15.13 7.03
C GLN A 7 -15.12 -14.55 6.12
N MET A 8 -16.37 -14.99 6.24
CA MET A 8 -17.52 -14.40 5.52
C MET A 8 -17.75 -12.94 5.94
N CYS A 9 -17.76 -12.63 7.24
CA CYS A 9 -17.91 -11.25 7.72
C CYS A 9 -16.79 -10.31 7.23
N ILE A 10 -15.56 -10.81 7.13
CA ILE A 10 -14.42 -10.04 6.59
C ILE A 10 -14.62 -9.75 5.11
N ARG A 11 -15.02 -10.77 4.34
CA ARG A 11 -15.25 -10.65 2.90
C ARG A 11 -16.41 -9.69 2.60
N ASP A 12 -17.48 -9.76 3.39
CA ASP A 12 -18.65 -8.87 3.27
C ASP A 12 -18.27 -7.42 3.63
N ARG A 13 -17.43 -7.21 4.64
CA ARG A 13 -16.90 -5.88 4.99
C ARG A 13 -15.99 -5.32 3.89
N LEU A 14 -15.16 -6.16 3.28
CA LEU A 14 -14.29 -5.77 2.17
C LEU A 14 -15.09 -5.29 0.96
N MET A 15 -16.21 -5.95 0.68
CA MET A 15 -17.10 -5.57 -0.42
C MET A 15 -17.97 -4.35 -0.09
N ALA A 16 -18.14 -4.03 1.21
CA ALA A 16 -18.96 -2.90 1.65
C ALA A 16 -18.25 -1.54 1.50
N TYR A 17 -16.89 -1.51 1.50
CA TYR A 17 -16.15 -0.27 1.35
C TYR A 17 -15.94 0.04 -0.13
N SER A 18 -16.14 1.31 -0.51
CA SER A 18 -15.74 1.82 -1.82
C SER A 18 -14.20 1.80 -1.96
N GLU A 19 -13.70 1.85 -3.19
CA GLU A 19 -12.25 1.97 -3.44
C GLU A 19 -11.67 3.22 -2.79
N ARG A 20 -12.40 4.33 -2.82
CA ARG A 20 -12.06 5.59 -2.16
C ARG A 20 -11.85 5.38 -0.66
N GLU A 21 -12.79 4.72 0.00
CA GLU A 21 -12.71 4.45 1.44
C GLU A 21 -11.59 3.47 1.78
N LEU A 22 -11.40 2.43 0.96
CA LEU A 22 -10.29 1.48 1.16
C LEU A 22 -8.94 2.17 1.07
N ILE A 23 -8.73 3.04 0.10
CA ILE A 23 -7.48 3.82 -0.02
C ILE A 23 -7.33 4.76 1.18
N ALA A 24 -8.38 5.48 1.57
CA ALA A 24 -8.34 6.38 2.72
C ALA A 24 -7.97 5.63 4.01
N ARG A 25 -8.55 4.47 4.25
CA ARG A 25 -8.24 3.62 5.40
C ARG A 25 -6.82 3.07 5.35
N MET A 26 -6.36 2.68 4.16
CA MET A 26 -5.01 2.16 3.98
C MET A 26 -3.95 3.22 4.25
N ILE A 27 -4.09 4.43 3.69
CA ILE A 27 -3.12 5.50 3.93
C ILE A 27 -3.13 5.98 5.38
N GLN A 28 -4.27 6.01 6.03
CA GLN A 28 -4.35 6.33 7.45
C GLN A 28 -3.60 5.28 8.29
N CYS A 29 -3.81 4.02 7.99
CA CYS A 29 -3.18 2.90 8.70
C CYS A 29 -1.67 2.85 8.47
N GLU A 30 -1.23 2.97 7.21
CA GLU A 30 0.18 2.83 6.82
C GLU A 30 1.01 4.08 7.12
N ALA A 31 0.43 5.27 7.03
CA ALA A 31 1.17 6.52 7.04
C ALA A 31 0.47 7.67 7.77
N GLY A 32 -0.55 7.41 8.57
CA GLY A 32 -1.32 8.46 9.25
C GLY A 32 -0.49 9.37 10.15
N GLY A 33 0.64 8.90 10.67
CA GLY A 33 1.57 9.67 11.48
C GLY A 33 2.68 10.38 10.69
N GLU A 34 2.74 10.22 9.37
CA GLU A 34 3.83 10.76 8.53
C GLU A 34 3.50 12.12 7.88
N GLY A 35 2.34 12.69 8.20
CA GLY A 35 1.88 13.94 7.62
C GLY A 35 1.35 13.80 6.18
N ASP A 36 0.99 14.94 5.59
CA ASP A 36 0.34 14.98 4.27
C ASP A 36 1.20 14.36 3.16
N ASN A 37 2.47 14.75 3.09
CA ASN A 37 3.40 14.22 2.08
C ASN A 37 3.70 12.72 2.28
N GLY A 38 3.79 12.25 3.52
CA GLY A 38 3.98 10.83 3.78
C GLY A 38 2.77 9.99 3.34
N MET A 39 1.57 10.47 3.60
CA MET A 39 0.33 9.82 3.15
C MET A 39 0.20 9.85 1.62
N LYS A 40 0.52 10.96 0.98
CA LYS A 40 0.55 11.09 -0.49
C LYS A 40 1.60 10.16 -1.11
N ALA A 41 2.74 10.00 -0.46
CA ALA A 41 3.79 9.08 -0.92
C ALA A 41 3.30 7.63 -0.95
N VAL A 42 2.67 7.17 0.13
CA VAL A 42 2.08 5.81 0.19
C VAL A 42 0.97 5.65 -0.84
N ALA A 43 0.07 6.62 -0.97
CA ALA A 43 -0.99 6.61 -1.99
C ALA A 43 -0.40 6.53 -3.41
N SER A 44 0.69 7.24 -3.67
CA SER A 44 1.41 7.20 -4.97
C SER A 44 1.95 5.80 -5.26
N VAL A 45 2.58 5.14 -4.30
CA VAL A 45 3.08 3.76 -4.47
C VAL A 45 1.93 2.79 -4.75
N ILE A 46 0.83 2.88 -4.00
CA ILE A 46 -0.34 2.03 -4.22
C ILE A 46 -0.83 2.17 -5.66
N MET A 47 -1.04 3.39 -6.13
CA MET A 47 -1.56 3.63 -7.48
C MET A 47 -0.53 3.33 -8.57
N ASN A 48 0.76 3.46 -8.29
CA ASN A 48 1.80 2.98 -9.21
C ASN A 48 1.71 1.47 -9.40
N ARG A 49 1.51 0.69 -8.33
CA ARG A 49 1.31 -0.77 -8.42
C ARG A 49 0.05 -1.12 -9.23
N VAL A 50 -1.02 -0.35 -9.06
CA VAL A 50 -2.28 -0.55 -9.79
C VAL A 50 -2.09 -0.35 -11.30
N ASN A 51 -1.26 0.61 -11.68
CA ASN A 51 -1.15 1.07 -13.07
C ASN A 51 0.13 0.64 -13.80
N VAL A 52 1.09 0.00 -13.11
CA VAL A 52 2.31 -0.46 -13.79
C VAL A 52 1.97 -1.47 -14.89
N PRO A 53 2.54 -1.30 -16.11
CA PRO A 53 2.11 -2.10 -17.27
C PRO A 53 2.73 -3.50 -17.34
N ASN A 54 3.67 -3.83 -16.46
CA ASN A 54 4.45 -5.06 -16.52
C ASN A 54 4.76 -5.63 -15.14
N GLY A 55 5.28 -6.85 -15.11
CA GLY A 55 5.76 -7.51 -13.91
C GLY A 55 4.65 -7.98 -12.98
N GLU A 56 5.04 -8.31 -11.75
CA GLU A 56 4.16 -8.90 -10.74
C GLU A 56 2.87 -8.10 -10.53
N TYR A 57 2.98 -6.79 -10.32
CA TYR A 57 1.80 -5.98 -9.99
C TYR A 57 0.85 -5.81 -11.17
N ALA A 58 1.34 -5.84 -12.41
CA ALA A 58 0.47 -5.87 -13.58
C ALA A 58 -0.39 -7.13 -13.62
N ARG A 59 0.19 -8.29 -13.28
CA ARG A 59 -0.57 -9.55 -13.19
C ARG A 59 -1.56 -9.53 -12.02
N ILE A 60 -1.14 -9.03 -10.86
CA ILE A 60 -1.99 -8.96 -9.66
C ILE A 60 -3.17 -8.02 -9.88
N SER A 61 -2.92 -6.82 -10.43
CA SER A 61 -3.97 -5.83 -10.65
C SER A 61 -4.98 -6.21 -11.74
N GLN A 62 -4.60 -7.10 -12.66
CA GLN A 62 -5.48 -7.55 -13.73
C GLN A 62 -6.16 -6.39 -14.48
N GLY A 63 -5.37 -5.40 -14.89
CA GLY A 63 -5.87 -4.25 -15.63
C GLY A 63 -6.35 -3.09 -14.75
N GLY A 64 -5.85 -2.97 -13.53
CA GLY A 64 -6.11 -1.82 -12.68
C GLY A 64 -7.06 -2.07 -11.50
N ASN A 65 -7.21 -3.31 -11.07
CA ASN A 65 -8.03 -3.65 -9.92
C ASN A 65 -7.31 -3.27 -8.61
N ILE A 66 -7.78 -2.21 -7.99
CA ILE A 66 -7.20 -1.67 -6.74
C ILE A 66 -7.30 -2.67 -5.61
N ARG A 67 -8.42 -3.39 -5.49
CA ARG A 67 -8.63 -4.37 -4.41
C ARG A 67 -7.62 -5.49 -4.47
N ASN A 68 -7.29 -5.97 -5.67
CA ASN A 68 -6.28 -7.00 -5.86
C ASN A 68 -4.90 -6.55 -5.34
N ILE A 69 -4.54 -5.30 -5.54
CA ILE A 69 -3.29 -4.73 -5.03
C ILE A 69 -3.33 -4.58 -3.51
N LEU A 70 -4.39 -3.99 -2.96
CA LEU A 70 -4.49 -3.73 -1.52
C LEU A 70 -4.53 -5.03 -0.69
N PHE A 71 -5.14 -6.07 -1.21
CA PHE A 71 -5.34 -7.34 -0.51
C PHE A 71 -4.41 -8.46 -0.98
N GLN A 72 -3.40 -8.13 -1.79
CA GLN A 72 -2.36 -9.09 -2.14
C GLN A 72 -1.71 -9.63 -0.87
N GLN A 73 -1.66 -10.95 -0.73
CA GLN A 73 -1.14 -11.60 0.46
C GLN A 73 0.30 -11.14 0.79
N GLY A 74 0.50 -10.70 2.03
CA GLY A 74 1.82 -10.33 2.54
C GLY A 74 2.34 -8.96 2.12
N GLN A 75 1.57 -8.14 1.38
CA GLN A 75 2.03 -6.83 0.92
C GLN A 75 1.80 -5.70 1.93
N PHE A 76 0.62 -5.68 2.55
CA PHE A 76 0.27 -4.65 3.54
C PHE A 76 -0.17 -5.31 4.85
N ASP A 77 0.54 -5.04 5.92
CA ASP A 77 0.16 -5.53 7.25
C ASP A 77 -1.20 -4.94 7.68
N CYS A 78 -1.49 -3.72 7.26
CA CYS A 78 -2.77 -3.06 7.53
C CYS A 78 -3.98 -3.79 6.89
N ALA A 79 -3.79 -4.60 5.87
CA ALA A 79 -4.84 -5.43 5.28
C ALA A 79 -5.10 -6.74 6.06
N ARG A 80 -4.38 -6.99 7.15
CA ARG A 80 -4.37 -8.26 7.87
C ARG A 80 -4.94 -8.09 9.28
N GLU A 81 -5.93 -8.89 9.63
CA GLU A 81 -6.45 -8.93 11.01
C GLU A 81 -5.53 -9.67 11.99
N THR A 82 -4.74 -10.62 11.48
CA THR A 82 -3.77 -11.36 12.28
C THR A 82 -2.39 -11.34 11.65
N ILE A 83 -1.37 -11.15 12.48
CA ILE A 83 0.03 -11.23 12.10
C ILE A 83 0.71 -12.22 13.05
N ARG A 84 1.38 -13.25 12.49
CA ARG A 84 2.08 -14.27 13.29
C ARG A 84 1.18 -14.91 14.35
N GLY A 85 -0.10 -15.14 14.02
CA GLY A 85 -1.08 -15.76 14.93
C GLY A 85 -1.68 -14.83 15.98
N SER A 86 -1.26 -13.59 16.08
CA SER A 86 -1.78 -12.58 17.00
C SER A 86 -2.66 -11.57 16.30
N TYR A 87 -3.67 -11.05 17.02
CA TYR A 87 -4.55 -10.01 16.49
C TYR A 87 -3.75 -8.73 16.18
N ASN A 88 -3.95 -8.21 14.99
CA ASN A 88 -3.39 -6.95 14.54
C ASN A 88 -4.43 -5.83 14.70
N SER A 89 -4.30 -5.01 15.74
CA SER A 89 -5.20 -3.87 15.97
C SER A 89 -5.00 -2.74 14.94
N GLN A 90 -3.81 -2.66 14.35
CA GLN A 90 -3.45 -1.68 13.32
C GLN A 90 -3.85 -2.22 11.94
N ASN A 91 -5.15 -2.26 11.67
CA ASN A 91 -5.71 -2.75 10.43
C ASN A 91 -6.78 -1.79 9.91
N ILE A 92 -7.09 -1.88 8.62
CA ILE A 92 -8.01 -0.97 7.93
C ILE A 92 -9.43 -0.97 8.49
N TYR A 93 -9.87 -2.06 9.14
CA TYR A 93 -11.23 -2.14 9.72
C TYR A 93 -11.37 -1.28 10.98
N ASN A 94 -10.25 -1.04 11.68
CA ASN A 94 -10.20 -0.21 12.87
C ASN A 94 -9.91 1.27 12.56
N MET A 95 -9.72 1.61 11.29
CA MET A 95 -9.47 2.99 10.88
C MET A 95 -10.76 3.79 10.79
N THR A 96 -10.64 5.10 11.07
CA THR A 96 -11.73 6.07 10.93
C THR A 96 -11.19 7.26 10.12
N PRO A 97 -11.21 7.17 8.77
CA PRO A 97 -10.68 8.23 7.94
C PRO A 97 -11.43 9.54 8.15
N THR A 98 -10.70 10.63 8.07
CA THR A 98 -11.23 11.99 8.11
C THR A 98 -11.08 12.65 6.73
N ASP A 99 -11.50 13.91 6.60
CA ASP A 99 -11.45 14.62 5.33
C ASP A 99 -10.06 14.62 4.69
N VAL A 100 -8.99 14.73 5.49
CA VAL A 100 -7.62 14.72 4.95
C VAL A 100 -7.30 13.40 4.24
N HIS A 101 -7.71 12.26 4.79
CA HIS A 101 -7.51 10.95 4.19
C HIS A 101 -8.32 10.78 2.91
N TYR A 102 -9.58 11.20 2.92
CA TYR A 102 -10.45 11.15 1.74
C TYR A 102 -9.96 12.08 0.63
N ASN A 103 -9.48 13.28 0.97
CA ASN A 103 -8.93 14.20 -0.01
C ASN A 103 -7.68 13.64 -0.70
N ILE A 104 -6.81 12.97 0.05
CA ILE A 104 -5.62 12.30 -0.51
C ILE A 104 -6.03 11.10 -1.38
N ALA A 105 -7.02 10.32 -0.96
CA ALA A 105 -7.56 9.23 -1.76
C ALA A 105 -8.12 9.74 -3.09
N ASP A 106 -8.91 10.81 -3.07
CA ASP A 106 -9.46 11.45 -4.27
C ASP A 106 -8.35 11.98 -5.19
N TRP A 107 -7.35 12.63 -4.61
CA TRP A 107 -6.18 13.14 -5.32
C TRP A 107 -5.43 12.01 -6.07
N ALA A 108 -5.19 10.89 -5.41
CA ALA A 108 -4.52 9.72 -5.99
C ALA A 108 -5.38 9.03 -7.06
N LEU A 109 -6.68 8.85 -6.80
CA LEU A 109 -7.62 8.25 -7.74
C LEU A 109 -7.81 9.08 -9.00
N SER A 110 -7.63 10.40 -8.91
CA SER A 110 -7.66 11.32 -10.05
C SER A 110 -6.41 11.26 -10.93
N GLY A 111 -5.46 10.39 -10.61
CA GLY A 111 -4.23 10.21 -11.39
C GLY A 111 -3.03 11.00 -10.89
N ASN A 112 -3.15 11.73 -9.79
CA ASN A 112 -2.04 12.50 -9.24
C ASN A 112 -1.05 11.59 -8.50
N ARG A 113 0.21 11.99 -8.50
CA ARG A 113 1.32 11.33 -7.82
C ARG A 113 2.22 12.39 -7.21
N LEU A 114 2.83 12.06 -6.08
CA LEU A 114 3.87 12.90 -5.50
C LEU A 114 5.13 12.79 -6.35
N ASN A 115 5.66 13.94 -6.83
CA ASN A 115 6.80 13.97 -7.76
C ASN A 115 8.02 13.23 -7.23
N GLU A 116 8.30 13.36 -5.93
CA GLU A 116 9.45 12.72 -5.28
C GLU A 116 9.37 11.20 -5.28
N ILE A 117 8.17 10.64 -5.44
CA ILE A 117 7.95 9.19 -5.48
C ILE A 117 8.10 8.64 -6.89
N ASP A 118 7.76 9.44 -7.90
CA ASP A 118 7.88 9.07 -9.31
C ASP A 118 7.23 7.67 -9.55
N ASN A 119 7.96 6.73 -10.11
CA ASN A 119 7.46 5.36 -10.38
C ASN A 119 7.82 4.33 -9.31
N CYS A 120 8.11 4.75 -8.09
CA CYS A 120 8.40 3.81 -6.99
C CYS A 120 7.26 2.82 -6.79
N LEU A 121 7.62 1.55 -6.61
CA LEU A 121 6.69 0.46 -6.37
C LEU A 121 6.74 -0.09 -4.94
N TRP A 122 7.74 0.28 -4.17
CA TRP A 122 7.91 -0.20 -2.80
C TRP A 122 8.31 0.93 -1.86
N TYR A 123 7.94 0.74 -0.60
CA TYR A 123 8.42 1.54 0.51
C TYR A 123 8.68 0.64 1.73
N LEU A 124 9.56 1.11 2.59
CA LEU A 124 10.00 0.38 3.77
C LEU A 124 10.43 1.37 4.85
N ASN A 125 9.96 1.19 6.08
CA ASN A 125 10.59 1.82 7.24
C ASN A 125 11.72 0.91 7.73
N PRO A 126 12.99 1.32 7.60
CA PRO A 126 14.13 0.50 8.01
C PRO A 126 14.37 0.54 9.53
N PHE A 127 13.65 1.39 10.28
CA PHE A 127 13.87 1.66 11.71
C PHE A 127 15.31 2.00 12.04
N ARG A 128 16.01 2.67 11.13
CA ARG A 128 17.40 3.15 11.24
C ARG A 128 17.61 4.40 10.38
N PRO A 129 18.70 5.18 10.61
CA PRO A 129 18.94 6.43 9.86
C PRO A 129 19.20 6.25 8.37
N THR A 130 19.69 5.08 7.95
CA THR A 130 20.08 4.82 6.55
C THR A 130 19.14 3.86 5.87
N CYS A 131 18.85 4.13 4.59
CA CYS A 131 18.11 3.22 3.71
C CYS A 131 19.05 2.18 3.10
N GLY A 132 18.58 0.93 2.99
CA GLY A 132 19.26 -0.07 2.18
C GLY A 132 19.22 0.31 0.70
N SER A 133 20.19 -0.14 -0.09
CA SER A 133 20.28 0.18 -1.52
C SER A 133 19.24 -0.54 -2.38
N THR A 134 18.74 -1.69 -1.93
CA THR A 134 17.78 -2.53 -2.65
C THR A 134 16.65 -2.97 -1.74
N PHE A 135 15.44 -3.02 -2.29
CA PHE A 135 14.26 -3.64 -1.68
C PHE A 135 13.21 -3.86 -2.78
N PRO A 136 12.60 -5.03 -2.92
CA PRO A 136 12.83 -6.27 -2.15
C PRO A 136 14.24 -6.86 -2.27
N ALA A 137 14.55 -7.83 -1.40
CA ALA A 137 15.88 -8.45 -1.33
C ALA A 137 16.32 -9.14 -2.62
N ASN A 138 15.38 -9.52 -3.50
CA ASN A 138 15.67 -10.12 -4.80
C ASN A 138 16.27 -9.14 -5.83
N GLY A 139 16.42 -7.86 -5.48
CA GLY A 139 16.97 -6.84 -6.38
C GLY A 139 15.96 -6.20 -7.34
N SER A 140 14.66 -6.48 -7.20
CA SER A 140 13.61 -5.90 -8.05
C SER A 140 13.46 -4.39 -7.90
N GLY A 141 13.89 -3.82 -6.77
CA GLY A 141 13.84 -2.40 -6.52
C GLY A 141 15.17 -1.82 -6.08
N SER A 142 15.45 -0.60 -6.53
CA SER A 142 16.60 0.20 -6.13
C SER A 142 16.16 1.47 -5.40
N LEU A 143 16.94 1.88 -4.40
CA LEU A 143 16.64 3.07 -3.60
C LEU A 143 16.52 4.30 -4.49
N HIS A 144 15.43 5.02 -4.33
CA HIS A 144 15.18 6.28 -5.02
C HIS A 144 15.26 7.48 -4.08
N THR A 145 14.50 7.46 -2.99
CA THR A 145 14.42 8.57 -2.04
C THR A 145 13.98 8.11 -0.66
N ARG A 146 14.12 9.01 0.30
CA ARG A 146 13.55 8.86 1.64
C ARG A 146 12.65 10.05 1.94
N LEU A 147 11.45 9.77 2.44
CA LEU A 147 10.54 10.75 3.02
C LEU A 147 10.16 10.33 4.43
N GLY A 148 10.44 11.19 5.41
CA GLY A 148 10.20 10.86 6.80
C GLY A 148 10.90 9.56 7.21
N LYS A 149 10.14 8.61 7.72
CA LYS A 149 10.65 7.31 8.18
C LYS A 149 10.77 6.26 7.07
N HIS A 150 10.22 6.52 5.88
CA HIS A 150 10.14 5.55 4.80
C HIS A 150 11.17 5.78 3.71
N CYS A 151 11.80 4.69 3.27
CA CYS A 151 12.63 4.61 2.09
C CYS A 151 11.77 4.13 0.92
N PHE A 152 11.94 4.72 -0.26
CA PHE A 152 11.14 4.43 -1.46
C PHE A 152 12.02 3.88 -2.58
N TYR A 153 11.52 2.87 -3.29
CA TYR A 153 12.30 2.07 -4.24
C TYR A 153 11.62 2.03 -5.60
N LYS A 154 12.42 2.27 -6.65
CA LYS A 154 12.02 2.17 -8.05
C LYS A 154 12.26 0.76 -8.61
N PRO A 155 11.44 0.30 -9.58
CA PRO A 155 11.69 -0.96 -10.24
C PRO A 155 13.01 -0.95 -11.01
N THR A 156 13.76 -2.04 -10.90
CA THR A 156 14.95 -2.34 -11.71
C THR A 156 14.53 -3.21 -12.90
N PRO A 157 15.44 -3.46 -13.89
CA PRO A 157 15.16 -4.41 -14.97
C PRO A 157 14.77 -5.81 -14.49
N LEU A 158 15.23 -6.24 -13.30
CA LEU A 158 14.84 -7.53 -12.71
C LEU A 158 13.34 -7.60 -12.39
N TYR A 159 12.71 -6.48 -12.12
CA TYR A 159 11.26 -6.43 -11.90
C TYR A 159 10.47 -6.94 -13.11
N ASN A 160 10.95 -6.72 -14.33
CA ASN A 160 10.28 -7.16 -15.55
C ASN A 160 10.13 -8.68 -15.63
N ASN A 161 10.99 -9.42 -14.90
CA ASN A 161 10.98 -10.88 -14.85
C ASN A 161 10.13 -11.44 -13.70
N THR A 162 9.47 -10.57 -12.94
CA THR A 162 8.58 -10.98 -11.83
C THR A 162 7.11 -11.24 -12.30
#